data_2c94ebf55893d893483deb0c3da68f82
#
_entry.id   2c94ebf55893d893483deb0c3da68f82
#
_cell.length_a   1.000
_cell.length_b   1.000
_cell.length_c   1.000
_cell.angle_alpha   90.00
_cell.angle_beta   90.00
_cell.angle_gamma   90.00
#
_symmetry.space_group_name_H-M   'P 1'
#
loop_
_entity.id
_entity.type
_entity.pdbx_description
1 polymer ?
#
loop_
_entity_poly.entity_id
_entity_poly.type
_entity_poly.pdbx_seq_one_letter_code
_entity_poly.pdbx_strand_id
1 'polypeptide(L)'
;MRGPVVRTLPPTMPTTNLTFADRAAHRAWLESQAALPAGFRVGTTRFEFLPVEVPKPSKMAITLIALEKPTASFAAMFTKNAFPGAPILVGRTRLDAPTLGAVVINNKISNVCAPDGVAASERVCAATAAALGLQADQILPSSTGVIGWSLPVTAMVGAVPQAAAALQGTSILPAAEGICTTDLYPKIRRAHVGAGSIVGIAKGAGMIEPNLATMLVYILTDLDVGRADLRAALKDAVDGSFNAMSIDSDTSTSDTIVALSSNRVPCPDLAAFRAALAQVCRDLTEDVVRNGEGVHHVLRVHVTGAPTHGNARSIGKSIVNSPLFQCAVAGNDPNVGRLIAAIGKHAGAEGIALDPARTRLTMGGIEIFAGGAFRLDPAKEKALIAHMSAAELYASVPPADGLTFRPPVSWPPHERSVEITVELGMGPGESLVLGADRTHEYISENADYRS
;
A
#
# COMPACT_ATOMS: atom_id res chain seq x y z
N MET A 1 22.93 -23.57 -25.97
CA MET A 1 21.59 -23.01 -25.81
C MET A 1 21.07 -23.48 -24.46
N ARG A 2 21.01 -22.57 -23.47
CA ARG A 2 20.42 -22.87 -22.16
C ARG A 2 18.95 -22.48 -22.25
N GLY A 3 18.03 -23.44 -22.04
CA GLY A 3 16.60 -23.21 -22.04
C GLY A 3 16.17 -22.20 -20.95
N PRO A 4 15.01 -21.54 -21.11
CA PRO A 4 14.52 -20.59 -20.13
C PRO A 4 14.26 -21.32 -18.80
N VAL A 5 14.84 -20.78 -17.73
CA VAL A 5 14.54 -21.20 -16.35
C VAL A 5 13.09 -20.77 -16.06
N VAL A 6 12.19 -21.73 -16.09
CA VAL A 6 10.82 -21.54 -15.59
C VAL A 6 10.92 -21.31 -14.09
N ARG A 7 10.85 -20.05 -13.65
CA ARG A 7 10.63 -19.71 -12.25
C ARG A 7 9.17 -20.04 -11.92
N THR A 8 8.93 -21.19 -11.37
CA THR A 8 7.68 -21.47 -10.67
C THR A 8 7.57 -20.51 -9.49
N LEU A 9 6.59 -19.60 -9.52
CA LEU A 9 6.19 -18.89 -8.30
C LEU A 9 5.78 -19.95 -7.26
N PRO A 10 6.14 -19.77 -5.99
CA PRO A 10 5.72 -20.71 -4.96
C PRO A 10 4.17 -20.76 -4.93
N PRO A 11 3.59 -21.93 -4.60
CA PRO A 11 2.16 -22.08 -4.50
C PRO A 11 1.58 -20.98 -3.61
N THR A 12 0.41 -20.49 -3.95
CA THR A 12 -0.35 -19.48 -3.18
C THR A 12 -0.20 -19.77 -1.69
N MET A 13 0.57 -18.92 -0.99
CA MET A 13 0.71 -19.04 0.45
C MET A 13 -0.70 -18.89 1.05
N PRO A 14 -1.08 -19.74 1.99
CA PRO A 14 -2.38 -19.59 2.62
C PRO A 14 -2.45 -18.19 3.22
N THR A 15 -3.46 -17.42 2.82
CA THR A 15 -3.83 -16.21 3.52
C THR A 15 -4.02 -16.59 4.99
N THR A 16 -3.24 -16.00 5.88
CA THR A 16 -3.51 -16.12 7.30
C THR A 16 -4.90 -15.55 7.51
N ASN A 17 -5.90 -16.38 7.78
CA ASN A 17 -7.27 -15.96 8.05
C ASN A 17 -7.33 -15.26 9.42
N LEU A 18 -6.66 -14.12 9.55
CA LEU A 18 -6.72 -13.31 10.76
C LEU A 18 -8.15 -12.81 10.96
N THR A 19 -8.65 -13.00 12.16
CA THR A 19 -9.95 -12.52 12.59
C THR A 19 -9.80 -11.84 13.94
N PHE A 20 -10.35 -10.63 14.08
CA PHE A 20 -10.30 -9.86 15.31
C PHE A 20 -11.69 -9.72 15.89
N ALA A 21 -11.82 -10.01 17.20
CA ALA A 21 -13.08 -9.88 17.93
C ALA A 21 -13.49 -8.41 18.12
N ASP A 22 -12.50 -7.55 18.31
CA ASP A 22 -12.69 -6.13 18.57
C ASP A 22 -11.41 -5.31 18.26
N ARG A 23 -11.49 -4.01 18.46
CA ARG A 23 -10.36 -3.08 18.26
C ARG A 23 -9.19 -3.39 19.19
N ALA A 24 -9.44 -3.85 20.41
CA ALA A 24 -8.38 -4.13 21.37
C ALA A 24 -7.56 -5.37 20.95
N ALA A 25 -8.24 -6.41 20.46
CA ALA A 25 -7.59 -7.61 19.90
C ALA A 25 -6.72 -7.25 18.68
N HIS A 26 -7.24 -6.43 17.76
CA HIS A 26 -6.45 -5.92 16.62
C HIS A 26 -5.26 -5.10 17.10
N ARG A 27 -5.44 -4.20 18.09
CA ARG A 27 -4.36 -3.39 18.66
C ARG A 27 -3.25 -4.25 19.28
N ALA A 28 -3.61 -5.25 20.07
CA ALA A 28 -2.66 -6.17 20.67
C ALA A 28 -1.87 -6.96 19.59
N TRP A 29 -2.54 -7.36 18.52
CA TRP A 29 -1.86 -7.99 17.38
C TRP A 29 -0.87 -7.04 16.70
N LEU A 30 -1.25 -5.78 16.43
CA LEU A 30 -0.33 -4.78 15.87
C LEU A 30 0.89 -4.56 16.77
N GLU A 31 0.71 -4.51 18.09
CA GLU A 31 1.80 -4.39 19.06
C GLU A 31 2.75 -5.58 19.02
N SER A 32 2.23 -6.79 18.78
CA SER A 32 3.05 -8.00 18.59
C SER A 32 3.93 -7.95 17.33
N GLN A 33 3.51 -7.21 16.29
CA GLN A 33 4.27 -7.02 15.05
C GLN A 33 5.27 -5.85 15.14
N ALA A 34 5.14 -4.97 16.13
CA ALA A 34 5.70 -3.64 16.12
C ALA A 34 7.15 -3.52 16.62
N ALA A 35 7.77 -4.58 17.14
CA ALA A 35 9.15 -4.48 17.63
C ALA A 35 10.10 -3.98 16.54
N LEU A 36 10.92 -2.96 16.84
CA LEU A 36 11.90 -2.44 15.88
C LEU A 36 13.04 -3.45 15.63
N PRO A 37 13.53 -3.59 14.39
CA PRO A 37 14.80 -4.26 14.12
C PRO A 37 15.96 -3.51 14.80
N ALA A 38 17.01 -4.23 15.13
CA ALA A 38 18.17 -3.64 15.80
C ALA A 38 18.79 -2.49 14.97
N GLY A 39 19.23 -1.43 15.65
CA GLY A 39 19.88 -0.28 15.01
C GLY A 39 18.93 0.79 14.47
N PHE A 40 17.61 0.66 14.71
CA PHE A 40 16.62 1.66 14.37
C PHE A 40 16.00 2.33 15.58
N ARG A 41 15.61 3.59 15.41
CA ARG A 41 14.82 4.38 16.36
C ARG A 41 13.74 5.13 15.61
N VAL A 42 12.58 5.30 16.23
CA VAL A 42 11.48 6.12 15.69
C VAL A 42 11.02 7.12 16.73
N GLY A 43 10.66 8.31 16.27
CA GLY A 43 10.09 9.37 17.09
C GLY A 43 9.04 10.15 16.33
N THR A 44 8.02 10.63 17.01
CA THR A 44 6.95 11.41 16.39
C THR A 44 6.53 12.56 17.31
N THR A 45 6.12 13.66 16.70
CA THR A 45 5.49 14.78 17.39
C THR A 45 4.33 15.32 16.56
N ARG A 46 3.40 16.02 17.21
CA ARG A 46 2.28 16.69 16.56
C ARG A 46 2.27 18.15 16.93
N PHE A 47 1.95 19.00 15.97
CA PHE A 47 1.83 20.43 16.19
C PHE A 47 0.66 21.01 15.40
N GLU A 48 0.20 22.19 15.82
CA GLU A 48 -0.82 22.97 15.13
C GLU A 48 -0.15 24.06 14.29
N PHE A 49 -0.77 24.36 13.15
CA PHE A 49 -0.35 25.44 12.26
C PHE A 49 -1.56 26.04 11.57
N LEU A 50 -1.42 27.27 11.06
CA LEU A 50 -2.41 27.90 10.20
C LEU A 50 -1.91 27.84 8.75
N PRO A 51 -2.57 27.06 7.87
CA PRO A 51 -2.25 27.06 6.45
C PRO A 51 -2.45 28.43 5.82
N VAL A 52 -1.60 28.81 4.87
CA VAL A 52 -1.77 30.08 4.12
C VAL A 52 -2.93 30.02 3.12
N GLU A 53 -3.31 28.81 2.74
CA GLU A 53 -4.37 28.55 1.74
C GLU A 53 -5.79 28.59 2.33
N VAL A 54 -5.93 28.36 3.65
CA VAL A 54 -7.24 28.35 4.33
C VAL A 54 -7.12 28.93 5.74
N PRO A 55 -8.07 29.79 6.20
CA PRO A 55 -8.01 30.43 7.51
C PRO A 55 -8.54 29.50 8.62
N LYS A 56 -8.12 28.23 8.63
CA LYS A 56 -8.57 27.22 9.61
C LYS A 56 -7.34 26.50 10.19
N PRO A 57 -7.16 26.47 11.51
CA PRO A 57 -6.09 25.74 12.14
C PRO A 57 -6.09 24.26 11.71
N SER A 58 -4.93 23.73 11.44
CA SER A 58 -4.71 22.35 11.05
C SER A 58 -3.65 21.70 11.93
N LYS A 59 -3.71 20.38 12.06
CA LYS A 59 -2.74 19.58 12.81
C LYS A 59 -1.88 18.77 11.85
N MET A 60 -0.59 18.69 12.14
CA MET A 60 0.37 17.89 11.39
C MET A 60 1.20 17.05 12.34
N ALA A 61 1.56 15.84 11.91
CA ALA A 61 2.57 15.02 12.57
C ALA A 61 3.90 15.13 11.80
N ILE A 62 5.00 15.16 12.54
CA ILE A 62 6.34 14.84 12.03
C ILE A 62 6.74 13.51 12.62
N THR A 63 7.17 12.58 11.77
CA THR A 63 7.67 11.27 12.13
C THR A 63 9.10 11.14 11.64
N LEU A 64 9.99 10.68 12.52
CA LEU A 64 11.37 10.35 12.21
C LEU A 64 11.56 8.84 12.27
N ILE A 65 12.17 8.27 11.22
CA ILE A 65 12.74 6.93 11.23
C ILE A 65 14.24 7.12 11.11
N ALA A 66 15.00 6.84 12.16
CA ALA A 66 16.42 7.11 12.23
C ALA A 66 17.21 5.81 12.46
N LEU A 67 18.39 5.75 11.85
CA LEU A 67 19.38 4.73 12.11
C LEU A 67 20.35 5.22 13.21
N GLU A 68 20.84 4.32 14.05
CA GLU A 68 21.91 4.63 15.02
C GLU A 68 23.21 5.02 14.32
N LYS A 69 23.45 4.48 13.13
CA LYS A 69 24.55 4.83 12.24
C LYS A 69 24.04 4.90 10.81
N PRO A 70 24.41 5.90 10.01
CA PRO A 70 24.07 5.93 8.59
C PRO A 70 24.46 4.63 7.88
N THR A 71 23.58 4.18 6.97
CA THR A 71 23.78 2.94 6.21
C THR A 71 24.00 3.20 4.73
N ALA A 72 24.87 2.42 4.10
CA ALA A 72 24.96 2.34 2.65
C ALA A 72 23.88 1.44 2.05
N SER A 73 23.27 0.56 2.86
CA SER A 73 22.27 -0.43 2.45
C SER A 73 20.85 0.14 2.53
N PHE A 74 20.48 0.92 1.51
CA PHE A 74 19.13 1.45 1.36
C PHE A 74 18.65 1.38 -0.09
N ALA A 75 17.33 1.35 -0.23
CA ALA A 75 16.62 1.40 -1.50
C ALA A 75 15.39 2.29 -1.36
N ALA A 76 15.04 3.02 -2.40
CA ALA A 76 13.75 3.72 -2.45
C ALA A 76 13.17 3.66 -3.85
N MET A 77 11.84 3.70 -3.90
CA MET A 77 11.05 3.78 -5.12
C MET A 77 10.03 4.90 -4.96
N PHE A 78 9.81 5.65 -6.04
CA PHE A 78 8.99 6.85 -6.03
C PHE A 78 7.95 6.82 -7.14
N THR A 79 6.87 7.56 -6.96
CA THR A 79 5.81 7.72 -7.96
C THR A 79 6.36 8.07 -9.35
N LYS A 80 5.67 7.55 -10.37
CA LYS A 80 5.88 7.93 -11.79
C LYS A 80 4.91 9.01 -12.25
N ASN A 81 4.09 9.57 -11.35
CA ASN A 81 3.21 10.68 -11.71
C ASN A 81 4.03 11.82 -12.33
N ALA A 82 3.50 12.42 -13.39
CA ALA A 82 4.17 13.51 -14.11
C ALA A 82 4.27 14.82 -13.29
N PHE A 83 3.48 14.94 -12.20
CA PHE A 83 3.53 16.03 -11.24
C PHE A 83 4.02 15.54 -9.87
N PRO A 84 5.28 15.09 -9.74
CA PRO A 84 5.78 14.57 -8.47
C PRO A 84 5.90 15.69 -7.44
N GLY A 85 5.61 15.36 -6.18
CA GLY A 85 5.82 16.28 -5.07
C GLY A 85 7.30 16.65 -4.89
N ALA A 86 7.57 17.81 -4.29
CA ALA A 86 8.92 18.26 -4.02
C ALA A 86 9.74 17.25 -3.19
N PRO A 87 9.18 16.55 -2.19
CA PRO A 87 9.91 15.49 -1.48
C PRO A 87 10.38 14.35 -2.38
N ILE A 88 9.63 14.05 -3.46
CA ILE A 88 10.04 13.05 -4.46
C ILE A 88 11.25 13.53 -5.26
N LEU A 89 11.24 14.80 -5.66
CA LEU A 89 12.38 15.41 -6.39
C LEU A 89 13.64 15.37 -5.53
N VAL A 90 13.56 15.78 -4.28
CA VAL A 90 14.66 15.70 -3.30
C VAL A 90 15.04 14.25 -3.03
N GLY A 91 14.07 13.36 -2.79
CA GLY A 91 14.32 11.94 -2.52
C GLY A 91 15.08 11.22 -3.64
N ARG A 92 14.78 11.56 -4.90
CA ARG A 92 15.50 11.01 -6.07
C ARG A 92 16.99 11.35 -6.04
N THR A 93 17.38 12.55 -5.59
CA THR A 93 18.81 12.91 -5.47
C THR A 93 19.50 12.12 -4.35
N ARG A 94 18.75 11.70 -3.31
CA ARG A 94 19.29 10.89 -2.20
C ARG A 94 19.63 9.46 -2.63
N LEU A 95 19.09 8.96 -3.75
CA LEU A 95 19.41 7.62 -4.24
C LEU A 95 20.88 7.44 -4.61
N ASP A 96 21.58 8.50 -4.94
CA ASP A 96 22.99 8.50 -5.28
C ASP A 96 23.89 8.80 -4.07
N ALA A 97 23.33 9.21 -2.93
CA ALA A 97 24.07 9.45 -1.71
C ALA A 97 24.81 8.18 -1.24
N PRO A 98 26.03 8.30 -0.69
CA PRO A 98 26.78 7.14 -0.20
C PRO A 98 26.07 6.44 0.96
N THR A 99 25.43 7.19 1.83
CA THR A 99 24.70 6.67 3.00
C THR A 99 23.41 7.44 3.27
N LEU A 100 22.47 6.78 3.93
CA LEU A 100 21.26 7.38 4.47
C LEU A 100 21.24 7.18 5.99
N GLY A 101 20.86 8.23 6.74
CA GLY A 101 20.83 8.22 8.20
C GLY A 101 19.42 8.28 8.78
N ALA A 102 18.48 8.94 8.09
CA ALA A 102 17.10 9.04 8.54
C ALA A 102 16.11 9.35 7.40
N VAL A 103 14.84 9.10 7.69
CA VAL A 103 13.69 9.57 6.91
C VAL A 103 12.90 10.53 7.78
N VAL A 104 12.55 11.71 7.25
CA VAL A 104 11.63 12.67 7.87
C VAL A 104 10.32 12.69 7.11
N ILE A 105 9.22 12.45 7.81
CA ILE A 105 7.91 12.26 7.20
C ILE A 105 6.94 13.27 7.81
N ASN A 106 6.15 13.93 6.97
CA ASN A 106 4.98 14.69 7.42
C ASN A 106 3.70 14.19 6.78
N ASN A 107 2.63 14.21 7.55
CA ASN A 107 1.27 14.04 7.06
C ASN A 107 0.58 15.42 6.84
N LYS A 108 -0.65 15.46 6.31
CA LYS A 108 -1.51 16.64 6.07
C LYS A 108 -1.20 17.45 4.81
N ILE A 109 0.07 17.66 4.43
CA ILE A 109 0.45 18.41 3.22
C ILE A 109 1.44 17.58 2.40
N SER A 110 1.12 17.37 1.12
CA SER A 110 1.94 16.57 0.19
C SER A 110 3.10 17.36 -0.44
N ASN A 111 3.08 18.69 -0.35
CA ASN A 111 4.09 19.59 -0.94
C ASN A 111 4.24 19.38 -2.46
N VAL A 112 3.12 19.30 -3.16
CA VAL A 112 3.03 19.16 -4.61
C VAL A 112 2.56 20.47 -5.22
N CYS A 113 3.24 20.94 -6.25
CA CYS A 113 2.96 22.21 -6.93
C CYS A 113 2.95 23.43 -5.99
N ALA A 114 3.54 23.32 -4.81
CA ALA A 114 3.66 24.42 -3.87
C ALA A 114 4.82 25.35 -4.28
N PRO A 115 4.70 26.67 -4.09
CA PRO A 115 5.83 27.59 -4.24
C PRO A 115 7.00 27.14 -3.36
N ASP A 116 8.23 27.21 -3.88
CA ASP A 116 9.47 26.87 -3.16
C ASP A 116 9.49 25.47 -2.51
N GLY A 117 8.67 24.53 -3.01
CA GLY A 117 8.48 23.21 -2.40
C GLY A 117 9.77 22.44 -2.16
N VAL A 118 10.73 22.46 -3.11
CA VAL A 118 12.04 21.81 -2.99
C VAL A 118 12.87 22.49 -1.88
N ALA A 119 12.96 23.81 -1.88
CA ALA A 119 13.68 24.55 -0.83
C ALA A 119 13.05 24.35 0.55
N ALA A 120 11.72 24.26 0.63
CA ALA A 120 10.99 23.92 1.84
C ALA A 120 11.37 22.53 2.38
N SER A 121 11.38 21.51 1.50
CA SER A 121 11.81 20.15 1.87
C SER A 121 13.26 20.11 2.34
N GLU A 122 14.18 20.79 1.65
CA GLU A 122 15.60 20.82 2.02
C GLU A 122 15.82 21.53 3.37
N ARG A 123 15.06 22.57 3.70
CA ARG A 123 15.12 23.21 5.02
C ARG A 123 14.69 22.26 6.14
N VAL A 124 13.66 21.45 5.92
CA VAL A 124 13.23 20.43 6.88
C VAL A 124 14.29 19.34 7.01
N CYS A 125 14.90 18.90 5.90
CA CYS A 125 16.02 17.94 5.93
C CYS A 125 17.21 18.50 6.73
N ALA A 126 17.60 19.76 6.50
CA ALA A 126 18.70 20.40 7.22
C ALA A 126 18.44 20.50 8.74
N ALA A 127 17.22 20.88 9.13
CA ALA A 127 16.83 20.92 10.54
C ALA A 127 16.86 19.52 11.19
N THR A 128 16.39 18.50 10.45
CA THR A 128 16.43 17.11 10.91
C THR A 128 17.86 16.61 11.05
N ALA A 129 18.72 16.90 10.08
CA ALA A 129 20.13 16.56 10.13
C ALA A 129 20.83 17.18 11.34
N ALA A 130 20.60 18.47 11.59
CA ALA A 130 21.14 19.17 12.76
C ALA A 130 20.69 18.55 14.08
N ALA A 131 19.41 18.16 14.20
CA ALA A 131 18.87 17.53 15.40
C ALA A 131 19.42 16.11 15.64
N LEU A 132 19.85 15.41 14.58
CA LEU A 132 20.35 14.03 14.65
C LEU A 132 21.88 13.93 14.54
N GLY A 133 22.62 15.03 14.33
CA GLY A 133 24.06 15.02 14.11
C GLY A 133 24.46 14.39 12.77
N LEU A 134 23.65 14.58 11.74
CA LEU A 134 23.83 14.04 10.39
C LEU A 134 24.09 15.15 9.36
N GLN A 135 24.41 14.77 8.13
CA GLN A 135 24.44 15.69 7.00
C GLN A 135 23.04 15.77 6.35
N ALA A 136 22.71 16.90 5.71
CA ALA A 136 21.39 17.11 5.12
C ALA A 136 21.07 16.12 3.98
N ASP A 137 22.07 15.68 3.22
CA ASP A 137 21.95 14.69 2.16
C ASP A 137 21.75 13.26 2.67
N GLN A 138 21.98 13.01 3.96
CA GLN A 138 21.66 11.74 4.63
C GLN A 138 20.21 11.68 5.12
N ILE A 139 19.40 12.72 4.88
CA ILE A 139 17.99 12.77 5.24
C ILE A 139 17.13 12.65 3.98
N LEU A 140 16.22 11.67 3.97
CA LEU A 140 15.23 11.49 2.92
C LEU A 140 13.89 12.09 3.39
N PRO A 141 13.35 13.13 2.69
CA PRO A 141 12.04 13.67 3.01
C PRO A 141 10.92 12.83 2.41
N SER A 142 9.79 12.80 3.09
CA SER A 142 8.56 12.18 2.60
C SER A 142 7.35 12.97 3.11
N SER A 143 6.37 13.22 2.24
CA SER A 143 5.19 14.02 2.56
C SER A 143 3.93 13.39 1.98
N THR A 144 2.82 13.54 2.69
CA THR A 144 1.49 13.10 2.22
C THR A 144 0.40 14.06 2.69
N GLY A 145 -0.72 14.09 1.99
CA GLY A 145 -1.89 14.91 2.31
C GLY A 145 -2.31 15.83 1.17
N VAL A 146 -2.77 17.04 1.49
CA VAL A 146 -3.36 17.97 0.51
C VAL A 146 -2.33 18.40 -0.53
N ILE A 147 -2.74 18.37 -1.81
CA ILE A 147 -1.98 18.86 -2.97
C ILE A 147 -2.19 20.38 -3.10
N GLY A 148 -1.14 21.09 -3.48
CA GLY A 148 -1.18 22.53 -3.74
C GLY A 148 -0.97 23.42 -2.51
N TRP A 149 -0.88 22.84 -1.31
CA TRP A 149 -0.58 23.60 -0.10
C TRP A 149 0.92 23.68 0.17
N SER A 150 1.32 24.81 0.77
CA SER A 150 2.70 25.09 1.17
C SER A 150 3.03 24.45 2.52
N LEU A 151 4.23 23.89 2.68
CA LEU A 151 4.67 23.38 3.98
C LEU A 151 4.82 24.53 4.99
N PRO A 152 4.33 24.38 6.22
CA PRO A 152 4.56 25.34 7.31
C PRO A 152 5.98 25.17 7.88
N VAL A 153 7.00 25.50 7.08
CA VAL A 153 8.41 25.16 7.35
C VAL A 153 8.88 25.63 8.71
N THR A 154 8.53 26.86 9.11
CA THR A 154 8.93 27.41 10.41
C THR A 154 8.39 26.55 11.57
N ALA A 155 7.13 26.14 11.52
CA ALA A 155 6.51 25.27 12.53
C ALA A 155 7.13 23.87 12.48
N MET A 156 7.38 23.32 11.28
CA MET A 156 8.03 22.01 11.11
C MET A 156 9.43 22.00 11.71
N VAL A 157 10.27 23.00 11.35
CA VAL A 157 11.64 23.13 11.88
C VAL A 157 11.62 23.24 13.42
N GLY A 158 10.66 23.99 13.98
CA GLY A 158 10.47 24.10 15.43
C GLY A 158 10.02 22.81 16.11
N ALA A 159 9.32 21.90 15.38
CA ALA A 159 8.84 20.63 15.91
C ALA A 159 9.85 19.48 15.78
N VAL A 160 10.81 19.57 14.86
CA VAL A 160 11.84 18.53 14.64
C VAL A 160 12.61 18.16 15.92
N PRO A 161 13.08 19.09 16.78
CA PRO A 161 13.77 18.73 18.01
C PRO A 161 12.92 17.87 18.96
N GLN A 162 11.61 18.10 19.02
CA GLN A 162 10.68 17.32 19.84
C GLN A 162 10.55 15.89 19.29
N ALA A 163 10.42 15.73 17.97
CA ALA A 163 10.41 14.42 17.34
C ALA A 163 11.74 13.66 17.56
N ALA A 164 12.88 14.37 17.51
CA ALA A 164 14.19 13.79 17.81
C ALA A 164 14.33 13.37 19.28
N ALA A 165 13.82 14.17 20.22
CA ALA A 165 13.80 13.83 21.65
C ALA A 165 12.88 12.64 21.96
N ALA A 166 11.85 12.40 21.15
CA ALA A 166 10.94 11.27 21.28
C ALA A 166 11.47 9.96 20.66
N LEU A 167 12.69 9.94 20.09
CA LEU A 167 13.28 8.75 19.49
C LEU A 167 13.44 7.60 20.50
N GLN A 168 12.84 6.47 20.20
CA GLN A 168 12.93 5.22 20.98
C GLN A 168 13.22 4.03 20.06
N GLY A 169 13.83 2.97 20.56
CA GLY A 169 14.29 1.80 19.80
C GLY A 169 13.45 0.53 20.02
N THR A 170 12.24 0.64 20.60
CA THR A 170 11.45 -0.54 20.97
C THR A 170 10.34 -0.88 19.98
N SER A 171 9.60 0.12 19.48
CA SER A 171 8.38 -0.12 18.70
C SER A 171 8.25 0.83 17.50
N ILE A 172 7.89 0.30 16.34
CA ILE A 172 7.58 1.08 15.13
C ILE A 172 6.16 1.68 15.17
N LEU A 173 5.31 1.25 16.09
CA LEU A 173 3.90 1.63 16.14
C LEU A 173 3.67 3.16 16.17
N PRO A 174 4.43 3.97 16.93
CA PRO A 174 4.29 5.43 16.87
C PRO A 174 4.53 6.00 15.47
N ALA A 175 5.46 5.41 14.70
CA ALA A 175 5.68 5.84 13.31
C ALA A 175 4.51 5.42 12.41
N ALA A 176 3.99 4.21 12.56
CA ALA A 176 2.82 3.74 11.81
C ALA A 176 1.58 4.62 12.06
N GLU A 177 1.37 5.06 13.29
CA GLU A 177 0.29 6.01 13.65
C GLU A 177 0.56 7.43 13.16
N GLY A 178 1.82 7.86 13.20
CA GLY A 178 2.23 9.22 12.80
C GLY A 178 2.09 9.50 11.32
N ILE A 179 2.18 8.48 10.46
CA ILE A 179 2.07 8.63 9.01
C ILE A 179 0.63 8.54 8.49
N CYS A 180 -0.34 8.08 9.28
CA CYS A 180 -1.74 7.96 8.90
C CYS A 180 -2.37 9.32 8.55
N THR A 181 -3.31 9.30 7.58
CA THR A 181 -4.14 10.46 7.19
C THR A 181 -5.62 10.13 7.34
N THR A 182 -6.24 9.51 6.34
CA THR A 182 -7.62 9.01 6.34
C THR A 182 -7.72 7.55 6.77
N ASP A 183 -6.59 6.94 7.08
CA ASP A 183 -6.50 5.55 7.51
C ASP A 183 -7.32 5.29 8.78
N LEU A 184 -8.11 4.22 8.81
CA LEU A 184 -8.89 3.81 9.98
C LEU A 184 -8.01 3.20 11.08
N TYR A 185 -6.88 2.59 10.68
CA TYR A 185 -5.93 1.94 11.58
C TYR A 185 -4.51 1.94 10.98
N PRO A 186 -3.46 1.92 11.84
CA PRO A 186 -2.09 1.76 11.37
C PRO A 186 -1.85 0.34 10.84
N LYS A 187 -0.92 0.20 9.89
CA LYS A 187 -0.60 -1.07 9.23
C LYS A 187 0.84 -1.43 9.53
N ILE A 188 1.05 -2.62 10.11
CA ILE A 188 2.37 -3.13 10.50
C ILE A 188 2.42 -4.61 10.16
N ARG A 189 3.46 -5.03 9.43
CA ARG A 189 3.72 -6.46 9.15
C ARG A 189 5.18 -6.79 9.42
N ARG A 190 5.41 -8.02 9.88
CA ARG A 190 6.71 -8.51 10.30
C ARG A 190 7.00 -9.89 9.72
N ALA A 191 8.27 -10.12 9.41
CA ALA A 191 8.81 -11.44 9.09
C ALA A 191 10.18 -11.63 9.76
N HIS A 192 10.60 -12.88 9.92
CA HIS A 192 11.90 -13.25 10.47
C HIS A 192 12.71 -14.06 9.45
N VAL A 193 14.03 -13.84 9.43
CA VAL A 193 14.97 -14.61 8.63
C VAL A 193 16.20 -14.92 9.52
N GLY A 194 16.32 -16.18 9.96
CA GLY A 194 17.29 -16.53 10.98
C GLY A 194 17.06 -15.73 12.27
N ALA A 195 18.12 -15.09 12.77
CA ALA A 195 18.06 -14.24 13.96
C ALA A 195 17.58 -12.79 13.68
N GLY A 196 17.51 -12.39 12.41
CA GLY A 196 17.09 -11.03 12.03
C GLY A 196 15.62 -10.92 11.69
N SER A 197 15.19 -9.69 11.48
CA SER A 197 13.79 -9.37 11.19
C SER A 197 13.63 -8.34 10.10
N ILE A 198 12.46 -8.37 9.47
CA ILE A 198 11.96 -7.35 8.54
C ILE A 198 10.65 -6.84 9.14
N VAL A 199 10.53 -5.53 9.29
CA VAL A 199 9.28 -4.88 9.72
C VAL A 199 8.91 -3.83 8.70
N GLY A 200 7.67 -3.85 8.24
CA GLY A 200 7.14 -2.86 7.32
C GLY A 200 5.94 -2.13 7.94
N ILE A 201 5.83 -0.84 7.63
CA ILE A 201 4.64 -0.03 7.87
C ILE A 201 4.17 0.61 6.58
N ALA A 202 2.86 0.77 6.44
CA ALA A 202 2.26 1.42 5.29
C ALA A 202 1.15 2.39 5.72
N LYS A 203 0.97 3.47 4.95
CA LYS A 203 -0.19 4.36 5.02
C LYS A 203 -0.80 4.47 3.63
N GLY A 204 -2.11 4.52 3.60
CA GLY A 204 -2.91 4.76 2.42
C GLY A 204 -4.32 4.21 2.58
N ALA A 205 -5.31 4.95 2.09
CA ALA A 205 -6.72 4.60 2.11
C ALA A 205 -7.46 5.05 0.85
N GLY A 206 -7.06 6.15 0.21
CA GLY A 206 -7.57 6.66 -1.06
C GLY A 206 -6.46 7.18 -1.96
N MET A 207 -6.79 7.48 -3.23
CA MET A 207 -5.88 7.82 -4.30
C MET A 207 -4.84 6.70 -4.49
N ILE A 208 -5.32 5.45 -4.72
CA ILE A 208 -4.48 4.25 -4.76
C ILE A 208 -4.69 3.45 -6.05
N GLU A 209 -3.83 3.74 -7.04
CA GLU A 209 -3.43 2.81 -8.11
C GLU A 209 -1.93 2.94 -8.36
N PRO A 210 -1.10 2.15 -7.68
CA PRO A 210 0.34 2.25 -7.87
C PRO A 210 0.78 1.79 -9.27
N ASN A 211 1.42 2.69 -9.98
CA ASN A 211 2.38 2.33 -11.02
C ASN A 211 3.77 2.75 -10.53
N LEU A 212 4.21 2.12 -9.43
CA LEU A 212 5.20 2.52 -8.45
C LEU A 212 4.67 3.58 -7.47
N ALA A 213 3.63 3.17 -6.71
CA ALA A 213 3.15 3.66 -5.42
C ALA A 213 2.04 4.74 -5.43
N THR A 214 1.03 4.58 -4.53
CA THR A 214 0.18 5.66 -3.99
C THR A 214 0.11 5.52 -2.48
N MET A 215 1.26 5.48 -1.82
CA MET A 215 1.33 5.25 -0.39
C MET A 215 2.69 5.66 0.15
N LEU A 216 2.77 5.74 1.45
CA LEU A 216 4.05 5.76 2.14
C LEU A 216 4.30 4.39 2.74
N VAL A 217 5.40 3.76 2.37
CA VAL A 217 5.83 2.47 2.89
C VAL A 217 7.26 2.56 3.37
N TYR A 218 7.49 2.11 4.60
CA TYR A 218 8.82 2.05 5.18
C TYR A 218 9.08 0.64 5.67
N ILE A 219 10.15 0.03 5.15
CA ILE A 219 10.58 -1.34 5.44
C ILE A 219 11.95 -1.28 6.09
N LEU A 220 12.03 -1.78 7.31
CA LEU A 220 13.23 -1.77 8.13
C LEU A 220 13.69 -3.21 8.35
N THR A 221 14.99 -3.45 8.24
CA THR A 221 15.59 -4.74 8.55
C THR A 221 16.94 -4.55 9.24
N ASP A 222 17.25 -5.44 10.16
CA ASP A 222 18.57 -5.53 10.77
C ASP A 222 19.52 -6.50 10.06
N LEU A 223 19.01 -7.24 9.07
CA LEU A 223 19.80 -8.19 8.28
C LEU A 223 20.86 -7.49 7.43
N ASP A 224 22.06 -8.03 7.39
CA ASP A 224 23.14 -7.53 6.54
C ASP A 224 22.88 -7.91 5.08
N VAL A 225 22.31 -6.96 4.35
CA VAL A 225 21.98 -7.09 2.92
C VAL A 225 22.61 -5.95 2.16
N GLY A 226 23.47 -6.26 1.20
CA GLY A 226 24.11 -5.26 0.36
C GLY A 226 23.14 -4.41 -0.44
N ARG A 227 23.50 -3.14 -0.72
CA ARG A 227 22.64 -2.15 -1.42
C ARG A 227 22.05 -2.67 -2.74
N ALA A 228 22.87 -3.37 -3.54
CA ALA A 228 22.41 -3.88 -4.84
C ALA A 228 21.34 -4.98 -4.67
N ASP A 229 21.55 -5.90 -3.73
CA ASP A 229 20.60 -6.96 -3.42
C ASP A 229 19.31 -6.42 -2.81
N LEU A 230 19.41 -5.43 -1.90
CA LEU A 230 18.25 -4.79 -1.30
C LEU A 230 17.41 -4.05 -2.36
N ARG A 231 18.05 -3.34 -3.29
CA ARG A 231 17.37 -2.67 -4.41
C ARG A 231 16.65 -3.67 -5.34
N ALA A 232 17.31 -4.76 -5.70
CA ALA A 232 16.72 -5.80 -6.53
C ALA A 232 15.55 -6.49 -5.81
N ALA A 233 15.74 -6.87 -4.54
CA ALA A 233 14.71 -7.50 -3.73
C ALA A 233 13.48 -6.61 -3.54
N LEU A 234 13.69 -5.31 -3.26
CA LEU A 234 12.60 -4.35 -3.12
C LEU A 234 11.83 -4.19 -4.42
N LYS A 235 12.52 -4.06 -5.56
CA LYS A 235 11.87 -3.96 -6.86
C LYS A 235 10.98 -5.17 -7.15
N ASP A 236 11.50 -6.38 -6.97
CA ASP A 236 10.76 -7.62 -7.21
C ASP A 236 9.54 -7.74 -6.26
N ALA A 237 9.73 -7.40 -4.98
CA ALA A 237 8.66 -7.43 -3.98
C ALA A 237 7.54 -6.43 -4.32
N VAL A 238 7.87 -5.21 -4.71
CA VAL A 238 6.92 -4.15 -5.09
C VAL A 238 6.16 -4.52 -6.36
N ASP A 239 6.83 -5.10 -7.36
CA ASP A 239 6.19 -5.53 -8.61
C ASP A 239 5.13 -6.62 -8.37
N GLY A 240 5.35 -7.52 -7.40
CA GLY A 240 4.44 -8.61 -7.03
C GLY A 240 3.46 -8.28 -5.90
N SER A 241 3.38 -7.02 -5.45
CA SER A 241 2.53 -6.59 -4.35
C SER A 241 1.90 -5.22 -4.62
N PHE A 242 2.49 -4.14 -4.19
CA PHE A 242 1.94 -2.78 -4.31
C PHE A 242 1.59 -2.40 -5.75
N ASN A 243 2.38 -2.80 -6.77
CA ASN A 243 2.05 -2.55 -8.18
C ASN A 243 0.88 -3.41 -8.69
N ALA A 244 0.43 -4.38 -7.93
CA ALA A 244 -0.69 -5.27 -8.25
C ALA A 244 -1.91 -5.01 -7.35
N MET A 245 -2.19 -3.75 -7.03
CA MET A 245 -3.42 -3.35 -6.35
C MET A 245 -4.00 -2.07 -6.93
N SER A 246 -5.29 -1.83 -6.67
CA SER A 246 -5.97 -0.57 -6.91
C SER A 246 -7.19 -0.43 -6.00
N ILE A 247 -7.46 0.78 -5.49
CA ILE A 247 -8.69 1.12 -4.77
C ILE A 247 -9.61 1.94 -5.69
N ASP A 248 -9.09 3.00 -6.30
CA ASP A 248 -9.88 4.00 -7.01
C ASP A 248 -9.32 4.41 -8.39
N SER A 249 -8.30 3.72 -8.88
CA SER A 249 -7.61 3.98 -10.15
C SER A 249 -6.82 5.29 -10.23
N ASP A 250 -6.64 6.00 -9.12
CA ASP A 250 -5.90 7.27 -9.10
C ASP A 250 -4.45 7.08 -8.61
N THR A 251 -3.48 7.58 -9.40
CA THR A 251 -2.05 7.54 -9.06
C THR A 251 -1.62 8.81 -8.34
N SER A 252 -1.12 8.69 -7.11
CA SER A 252 -0.67 9.83 -6.30
C SER A 252 0.62 10.47 -6.83
N THR A 253 0.79 11.71 -6.43
CA THR A 253 1.97 12.54 -6.70
C THR A 253 3.09 12.39 -5.66
N SER A 254 2.86 11.64 -4.56
CA SER A 254 3.73 11.67 -3.37
C SER A 254 4.27 10.30 -2.94
N ASP A 255 4.04 9.27 -3.73
CA ASP A 255 4.33 7.90 -3.35
C ASP A 255 5.79 7.63 -3.10
N THR A 256 6.05 6.99 -1.97
CA THR A 256 7.40 6.70 -1.52
C THR A 256 7.43 5.34 -0.83
N ILE A 257 8.25 4.43 -1.32
CA ILE A 257 8.61 3.17 -0.67
C ILE A 257 10.09 3.23 -0.34
N VAL A 258 10.45 3.07 0.93
CA VAL A 258 11.83 3.07 1.40
C VAL A 258 12.13 1.78 2.13
N ALA A 259 13.22 1.12 1.78
CA ALA A 259 13.77 -0.01 2.51
C ALA A 259 15.16 0.36 3.06
N LEU A 260 15.38 0.11 4.35
CA LEU A 260 16.62 0.40 5.06
C LEU A 260 17.11 -0.85 5.76
N SER A 261 18.41 -1.15 5.63
CA SER A 261 19.08 -2.17 6.45
C SER A 261 20.09 -1.51 7.39
N SER A 262 20.01 -1.86 8.67
CA SER A 262 21.01 -1.44 9.66
C SER A 262 22.27 -2.32 9.67
N ASN A 263 22.25 -3.46 8.97
CA ASN A 263 23.37 -4.43 8.84
C ASN A 263 23.92 -4.90 10.20
N ARG A 264 23.01 -5.18 11.17
CA ARG A 264 23.40 -5.60 12.53
C ARG A 264 23.43 -7.10 12.72
N VAL A 265 22.69 -7.83 11.89
CA VAL A 265 22.54 -9.31 11.98
C VAL A 265 22.93 -9.93 10.65
N PRO A 266 23.78 -10.96 10.63
CA PRO A 266 24.10 -11.66 9.38
C PRO A 266 22.85 -12.14 8.65
N CYS A 267 22.79 -11.97 7.34
CA CYS A 267 21.73 -12.55 6.50
C CYS A 267 22.14 -13.97 6.11
N PRO A 268 21.52 -15.01 6.68
CA PRO A 268 21.96 -16.39 6.45
C PRO A 268 21.63 -16.89 5.04
N ASP A 269 20.57 -16.36 4.44
CA ASP A 269 20.06 -16.77 3.13
C ASP A 269 19.35 -15.59 2.44
N LEU A 270 19.92 -15.11 1.34
CA LEU A 270 19.36 -14.02 0.56
C LEU A 270 18.03 -14.41 -0.13
N ALA A 271 17.82 -15.68 -0.48
CA ALA A 271 16.57 -16.13 -1.07
C ALA A 271 15.45 -16.11 -0.02
N ALA A 272 15.73 -16.56 1.20
CA ALA A 272 14.79 -16.45 2.32
C ALA A 272 14.49 -14.98 2.66
N PHE A 273 15.48 -14.08 2.63
CA PHE A 273 15.26 -12.64 2.78
C PHE A 273 14.31 -12.09 1.72
N ARG A 274 14.55 -12.41 0.43
CA ARG A 274 13.69 -11.96 -0.68
C ARG A 274 12.26 -12.46 -0.52
N ALA A 275 12.07 -13.71 -0.13
CA ALA A 275 10.76 -14.30 0.10
C ALA A 275 10.03 -13.63 1.28
N ALA A 276 10.72 -13.39 2.38
CA ALA A 276 10.19 -12.72 3.57
C ALA A 276 9.82 -11.25 3.29
N LEU A 277 10.69 -10.52 2.56
CA LEU A 277 10.40 -9.14 2.13
C LEU A 277 9.17 -9.10 1.22
N ALA A 278 9.08 -10.00 0.25
CA ALA A 278 7.92 -10.09 -0.65
C ALA A 278 6.64 -10.43 0.14
N GLN A 279 6.73 -11.26 1.18
CA GLN A 279 5.58 -11.57 2.04
C GLN A 279 5.12 -10.33 2.83
N VAL A 280 6.04 -9.61 3.48
CA VAL A 280 5.72 -8.36 4.20
C VAL A 280 5.06 -7.34 3.26
N CYS A 281 5.57 -7.20 2.03
CA CYS A 281 4.99 -6.30 1.04
C CYS A 281 3.57 -6.74 0.61
N ARG A 282 3.32 -8.05 0.39
CA ARG A 282 1.98 -8.56 0.06
C ARG A 282 0.99 -8.34 1.20
N ASP A 283 1.38 -8.64 2.42
CA ASP A 283 0.53 -8.47 3.60
C ASP A 283 0.17 -7.00 3.83
N LEU A 284 1.13 -6.08 3.67
CA LEU A 284 0.88 -4.64 3.74
C LEU A 284 -0.03 -4.16 2.61
N THR A 285 0.11 -4.73 1.40
CA THR A 285 -0.77 -4.43 0.26
C THR A 285 -2.22 -4.80 0.60
N GLU A 286 -2.43 -5.95 1.19
CA GLU A 286 -3.75 -6.39 1.64
C GLU A 286 -4.31 -5.46 2.74
N ASP A 287 -3.51 -5.10 3.73
CA ASP A 287 -3.90 -4.15 4.78
C ASP A 287 -4.29 -2.78 4.20
N VAL A 288 -3.60 -2.30 3.18
CA VAL A 288 -3.90 -1.03 2.51
C VAL A 288 -5.25 -1.11 1.81
N VAL A 289 -5.52 -2.17 1.05
CA VAL A 289 -6.80 -2.33 0.33
C VAL A 289 -7.95 -2.49 1.32
N ARG A 290 -7.80 -3.28 2.40
CA ARG A 290 -8.81 -3.46 3.46
C ARG A 290 -9.14 -2.18 4.20
N ASN A 291 -8.19 -1.26 4.26
CA ASN A 291 -8.34 0.05 4.90
C ASN A 291 -8.73 1.14 3.90
N GLY A 292 -9.11 0.80 2.68
CA GLY A 292 -9.53 1.77 1.68
C GLY A 292 -10.73 2.60 2.16
N GLU A 293 -10.79 3.84 1.69
CA GLU A 293 -11.91 4.74 1.97
C GLU A 293 -13.23 4.11 1.55
N GLY A 294 -14.14 3.92 2.50
CA GLY A 294 -15.45 3.32 2.28
C GLY A 294 -15.44 1.86 1.80
N VAL A 295 -14.35 1.13 1.94
CA VAL A 295 -14.23 -0.26 1.46
C VAL A 295 -14.99 -1.22 2.35
N HIS A 296 -15.91 -1.99 1.76
CA HIS A 296 -16.63 -3.09 2.41
C HIS A 296 -16.10 -4.46 1.99
N HIS A 297 -15.63 -4.60 0.74
CA HIS A 297 -15.11 -5.85 0.20
C HIS A 297 -13.73 -5.67 -0.39
N VAL A 298 -12.82 -6.59 -0.06
CA VAL A 298 -11.56 -6.76 -0.79
C VAL A 298 -11.81 -7.70 -1.96
N LEU A 299 -11.47 -7.26 -3.17
CA LEU A 299 -11.42 -8.08 -4.36
C LEU A 299 -10.05 -8.75 -4.48
N ARG A 300 -10.01 -10.06 -4.62
CA ARG A 300 -8.80 -10.85 -4.86
C ARG A 300 -8.91 -11.51 -6.23
N VAL A 301 -8.26 -10.92 -7.23
CA VAL A 301 -8.35 -11.35 -8.62
C VAL A 301 -7.05 -12.05 -9.02
N HIS A 302 -7.13 -13.37 -9.19
CA HIS A 302 -6.03 -14.20 -9.66
C HIS A 302 -6.19 -14.46 -11.15
N VAL A 303 -5.32 -13.89 -11.96
CA VAL A 303 -5.29 -14.08 -13.42
C VAL A 303 -4.15 -15.02 -13.76
N THR A 304 -4.46 -16.11 -14.48
CA THR A 304 -3.49 -17.12 -14.94
C THR A 304 -3.63 -17.37 -16.42
N GLY A 305 -2.59 -17.93 -17.03
CA GLY A 305 -2.64 -18.30 -18.45
C GLY A 305 -2.63 -17.12 -19.40
N ALA A 306 -2.25 -15.92 -18.98
CA ALA A 306 -2.08 -14.76 -19.86
C ALA A 306 -0.77 -14.88 -20.68
N PRO A 307 -0.61 -14.14 -21.80
CA PRO A 307 0.63 -14.16 -22.59
C PRO A 307 1.87 -13.81 -21.77
N THR A 308 1.76 -12.79 -20.91
CA THR A 308 2.85 -12.31 -20.04
C THR A 308 2.33 -11.99 -18.63
N HIS A 309 3.22 -11.89 -17.64
CA HIS A 309 2.89 -11.38 -16.31
C HIS A 309 2.28 -9.97 -16.36
N GLY A 310 2.78 -9.09 -17.25
CA GLY A 310 2.24 -7.75 -17.46
C GLY A 310 0.78 -7.78 -17.93
N ASN A 311 0.44 -8.66 -18.89
CA ASN A 311 -0.94 -8.83 -19.36
C ASN A 311 -1.84 -9.41 -18.26
N ALA A 312 -1.37 -10.39 -17.47
CA ALA A 312 -2.13 -10.90 -16.34
C ALA A 312 -2.46 -9.79 -15.34
N ARG A 313 -1.48 -8.98 -14.95
CA ARG A 313 -1.65 -7.85 -14.04
C ARG A 313 -2.60 -6.79 -14.61
N SER A 314 -2.46 -6.41 -15.87
CA SER A 314 -3.30 -5.37 -16.47
C SER A 314 -4.77 -5.84 -16.63
N ILE A 315 -5.01 -7.11 -16.93
CA ILE A 315 -6.35 -7.69 -16.92
C ILE A 315 -6.94 -7.69 -15.51
N GLY A 316 -6.18 -8.12 -14.50
CA GLY A 316 -6.61 -8.07 -13.11
C GLY A 316 -6.96 -6.64 -12.68
N LYS A 317 -6.13 -5.66 -13.04
CA LYS A 317 -6.40 -4.23 -12.77
C LYS A 317 -7.66 -3.74 -13.49
N SER A 318 -7.92 -4.17 -14.71
CA SER A 318 -9.15 -3.77 -15.44
C SER A 318 -10.43 -4.25 -14.73
N ILE A 319 -10.36 -5.38 -14.02
CA ILE A 319 -11.47 -5.91 -13.22
C ILE A 319 -11.68 -5.04 -11.98
N VAL A 320 -10.63 -4.88 -11.17
CA VAL A 320 -10.73 -4.13 -9.90
C VAL A 320 -10.99 -2.63 -10.10
N ASN A 321 -10.69 -2.09 -11.30
CA ASN A 321 -10.96 -0.70 -11.68
C ASN A 321 -12.28 -0.51 -12.45
N SER A 322 -13.09 -1.55 -12.60
CA SER A 322 -14.38 -1.41 -13.27
C SER A 322 -15.44 -0.84 -12.31
N PRO A 323 -15.88 0.42 -12.46
CA PRO A 323 -16.86 1.01 -11.55
C PRO A 323 -18.16 0.20 -11.46
N LEU A 324 -18.61 -0.34 -12.61
CA LEU A 324 -19.83 -1.18 -12.63
C LEU A 324 -19.65 -2.47 -11.86
N PHE A 325 -18.47 -3.10 -11.93
CA PHE A 325 -18.20 -4.33 -11.20
C PHE A 325 -17.99 -4.05 -9.70
N GLN A 326 -17.25 -2.99 -9.36
CA GLN A 326 -17.08 -2.54 -7.99
C GLN A 326 -18.43 -2.25 -7.28
N CYS A 327 -19.36 -1.57 -7.98
CA CYS A 327 -20.71 -1.31 -7.44
C CYS A 327 -21.54 -2.60 -7.29
N ALA A 328 -21.39 -3.57 -8.19
CA ALA A 328 -22.07 -4.84 -8.05
C ALA A 328 -21.58 -5.59 -6.80
N VAL A 329 -20.25 -5.62 -6.58
CA VAL A 329 -19.67 -6.24 -5.38
C VAL A 329 -20.15 -5.55 -4.11
N ALA A 330 -20.18 -4.21 -4.06
CA ALA A 330 -20.69 -3.44 -2.93
C ALA A 330 -22.15 -3.80 -2.57
N GLY A 331 -22.94 -4.18 -3.58
CA GLY A 331 -24.34 -4.64 -3.40
C GLY A 331 -24.48 -6.15 -3.21
N ASN A 332 -23.39 -6.90 -3.02
CA ASN A 332 -23.42 -8.38 -2.98
C ASN A 332 -24.08 -9.00 -4.22
N ASP A 333 -23.97 -8.33 -5.40
CA ASP A 333 -24.49 -8.81 -6.69
C ASP A 333 -23.37 -9.55 -7.45
N PRO A 334 -23.46 -10.87 -7.65
CA PRO A 334 -22.47 -11.65 -8.38
C PRO A 334 -22.59 -11.43 -9.90
N ASN A 335 -22.43 -10.21 -10.36
CA ASN A 335 -22.68 -9.78 -11.72
C ASN A 335 -21.59 -10.24 -12.69
N VAL A 336 -21.66 -11.47 -13.15
CA VAL A 336 -20.70 -12.09 -14.07
C VAL A 336 -20.61 -11.32 -15.39
N GLY A 337 -21.72 -10.72 -15.84
CA GLY A 337 -21.73 -9.91 -17.08
C GLY A 337 -20.79 -8.71 -16.99
N ARG A 338 -20.79 -8.00 -15.87
CA ARG A 338 -19.87 -6.86 -15.63
C ARG A 338 -18.41 -7.30 -15.53
N LEU A 339 -18.16 -8.48 -14.95
CA LEU A 339 -16.82 -9.06 -14.91
C LEU A 339 -16.28 -9.37 -16.30
N ILE A 340 -17.06 -10.05 -17.14
CA ILE A 340 -16.73 -10.36 -18.53
C ILE A 340 -16.51 -9.07 -19.32
N ALA A 341 -17.37 -8.05 -19.14
CA ALA A 341 -17.25 -6.77 -19.84
C ALA A 341 -15.95 -6.03 -19.48
N ALA A 342 -15.52 -6.07 -18.20
CA ALA A 342 -14.26 -5.48 -17.76
C ALA A 342 -13.05 -6.15 -18.44
N ILE A 343 -13.01 -7.48 -18.46
CA ILE A 343 -11.96 -8.26 -19.12
C ILE A 343 -11.93 -7.97 -20.63
N GLY A 344 -13.09 -8.06 -21.29
CA GLY A 344 -13.20 -7.91 -22.75
C GLY A 344 -12.86 -6.50 -23.22
N LYS A 345 -13.31 -5.46 -22.49
CA LYS A 345 -12.95 -4.05 -22.79
C LYS A 345 -11.43 -3.86 -22.80
N HIS A 346 -10.75 -4.34 -21.79
CA HIS A 346 -9.31 -4.18 -21.66
C HIS A 346 -8.55 -4.98 -22.73
N ALA A 347 -8.91 -6.25 -22.90
CA ALA A 347 -8.27 -7.11 -23.89
C ALA A 347 -8.41 -6.54 -25.32
N GLY A 348 -9.60 -6.01 -25.67
CA GLY A 348 -9.84 -5.36 -26.94
C GLY A 348 -8.99 -4.11 -27.16
N ALA A 349 -8.84 -3.27 -26.12
CA ALA A 349 -8.02 -2.05 -26.17
C ALA A 349 -6.53 -2.34 -26.31
N GLU A 350 -6.03 -3.39 -25.65
CA GLU A 350 -4.62 -3.78 -25.65
C GLU A 350 -4.26 -4.79 -26.77
N GLY A 351 -5.22 -5.18 -27.61
CA GLY A 351 -4.99 -6.16 -28.68
C GLY A 351 -4.68 -7.57 -28.16
N ILE A 352 -5.13 -7.92 -26.94
CA ILE A 352 -4.98 -9.27 -26.39
C ILE A 352 -6.06 -10.15 -26.98
N ALA A 353 -5.67 -11.12 -27.82
CA ALA A 353 -6.59 -12.02 -28.51
C ALA A 353 -7.15 -13.08 -27.56
N LEU A 354 -8.16 -12.74 -26.76
CA LEU A 354 -8.85 -13.69 -25.88
C LEU A 354 -9.61 -14.75 -26.69
N ASP A 355 -9.54 -15.99 -26.21
CA ASP A 355 -10.38 -17.09 -26.71
C ASP A 355 -11.43 -17.44 -25.64
N PRO A 356 -12.72 -17.07 -25.86
CA PRO A 356 -13.78 -17.38 -24.91
C PRO A 356 -13.95 -18.88 -24.65
N ALA A 357 -13.63 -19.74 -25.63
CA ALA A 357 -13.74 -21.20 -25.48
C ALA A 357 -12.69 -21.77 -24.51
N ARG A 358 -11.53 -21.11 -24.39
CA ARG A 358 -10.43 -21.48 -23.49
C ARG A 358 -10.50 -20.74 -22.15
N THR A 359 -11.27 -19.66 -22.08
CA THR A 359 -11.39 -18.83 -20.88
C THR A 359 -12.30 -19.51 -19.87
N ARG A 360 -11.85 -19.56 -18.60
CA ARG A 360 -12.63 -20.04 -17.46
C ARG A 360 -12.61 -18.97 -16.37
N LEU A 361 -13.76 -18.73 -15.73
CA LEU A 361 -13.87 -17.85 -14.58
C LEU A 361 -14.51 -18.58 -13.43
N THR A 362 -13.95 -18.38 -12.23
CA THR A 362 -14.54 -18.80 -10.96
C THR A 362 -14.66 -17.63 -9.99
N MET A 363 -15.66 -17.65 -9.12
CA MET A 363 -15.81 -16.73 -8.00
C MET A 363 -16.16 -17.56 -6.75
N GLY A 364 -15.41 -17.36 -5.67
CA GLY A 364 -15.57 -18.19 -4.47
C GLY A 364 -15.42 -19.70 -4.72
N GLY A 365 -14.58 -20.10 -5.68
CA GLY A 365 -14.43 -21.50 -6.11
C GLY A 365 -15.55 -22.03 -7.00
N ILE A 366 -16.58 -21.24 -7.28
CA ILE A 366 -17.74 -21.64 -8.11
C ILE A 366 -17.46 -21.25 -9.56
N GLU A 367 -17.51 -22.20 -10.50
CA GLU A 367 -17.37 -21.93 -11.92
C GLU A 367 -18.58 -21.14 -12.45
N ILE A 368 -18.32 -19.92 -12.98
CA ILE A 368 -19.32 -18.98 -13.45
C ILE A 368 -19.29 -18.78 -14.96
N PHE A 369 -18.17 -19.10 -15.62
CA PHE A 369 -18.01 -19.02 -17.06
C PHE A 369 -17.00 -20.08 -17.54
N ALA A 370 -17.34 -20.82 -18.58
CA ALA A 370 -16.43 -21.76 -19.24
C ALA A 370 -16.96 -22.13 -20.65
N GLY A 371 -16.02 -22.40 -21.58
CA GLY A 371 -16.37 -22.83 -22.94
C GLY A 371 -17.21 -21.80 -23.71
N GLY A 372 -16.96 -20.51 -23.48
CA GLY A 372 -17.67 -19.41 -24.15
C GLY A 372 -19.08 -19.12 -23.63
N ALA A 373 -19.51 -19.73 -22.52
CA ALA A 373 -20.86 -19.55 -21.99
C ALA A 373 -20.89 -19.39 -20.46
N PHE A 374 -21.90 -18.69 -19.97
CA PHE A 374 -22.20 -18.62 -18.54
C PHE A 374 -22.58 -19.99 -17.97
N ARG A 375 -22.13 -20.25 -16.75
CA ARG A 375 -22.38 -21.49 -16.01
C ARG A 375 -23.14 -21.21 -14.70
N LEU A 376 -24.18 -20.38 -14.80
CA LEU A 376 -24.99 -19.93 -13.68
C LEU A 376 -26.33 -20.71 -13.61
N ASP A 377 -26.81 -20.91 -12.40
CA ASP A 377 -28.14 -21.37 -12.05
C ASP A 377 -28.53 -20.75 -10.69
N PRO A 378 -29.79 -20.82 -10.26
CA PRO A 378 -30.24 -20.20 -9.00
C PRO A 378 -29.50 -20.69 -7.74
N ALA A 379 -29.03 -21.95 -7.72
CA ALA A 379 -28.28 -22.47 -6.58
C ALA A 379 -26.86 -21.85 -6.51
N LYS A 380 -26.20 -21.72 -7.64
CA LYS A 380 -24.90 -21.05 -7.76
C LYS A 380 -25.02 -19.55 -7.41
N GLU A 381 -26.03 -18.86 -7.90
CA GLU A 381 -26.26 -17.45 -7.56
C GLU A 381 -26.41 -17.25 -6.06
N LYS A 382 -27.21 -18.10 -5.39
CA LYS A 382 -27.33 -18.06 -3.93
C LYS A 382 -26.02 -18.33 -3.22
N ALA A 383 -25.19 -19.25 -3.70
CA ALA A 383 -23.90 -19.57 -3.12
C ALA A 383 -22.88 -18.42 -3.34
N LEU A 384 -22.93 -17.75 -4.50
CA LEU A 384 -22.10 -16.57 -4.80
C LEU A 384 -22.45 -15.38 -3.90
N ILE A 385 -23.73 -15.10 -3.71
CA ILE A 385 -24.20 -14.06 -2.77
C ILE A 385 -23.71 -14.39 -1.35
N ALA A 386 -23.81 -15.63 -0.92
CA ALA A 386 -23.32 -16.05 0.39
C ALA A 386 -21.79 -15.88 0.53
N HIS A 387 -21.02 -16.17 -0.53
CA HIS A 387 -19.58 -15.93 -0.55
C HIS A 387 -19.23 -14.44 -0.40
N MET A 388 -19.91 -13.59 -1.17
CA MET A 388 -19.70 -12.13 -1.13
C MET A 388 -20.07 -11.56 0.24
N SER A 389 -21.28 -11.88 0.75
CA SER A 389 -21.73 -11.44 2.08
C SER A 389 -20.81 -11.91 3.21
N ALA A 390 -20.22 -13.12 3.09
CA ALA A 390 -19.25 -13.61 4.07
C ALA A 390 -17.90 -12.87 4.01
N ALA A 391 -17.59 -12.22 2.90
CA ALA A 391 -16.38 -11.42 2.70
C ALA A 391 -16.58 -9.93 3.09
N GLU A 392 -17.81 -9.50 3.35
CA GLU A 392 -18.12 -8.12 3.74
C GLU A 392 -17.48 -7.81 5.09
N LEU A 393 -16.68 -6.73 5.16
CA LEU A 393 -15.97 -6.31 6.37
C LEU A 393 -16.94 -5.75 7.42
N TYR A 394 -17.93 -4.99 6.96
CA TYR A 394 -19.02 -4.43 7.77
C TYR A 394 -20.18 -4.01 6.87
N ALA A 395 -21.38 -4.06 7.38
CA ALA A 395 -22.55 -3.60 6.65
C ALA A 395 -22.63 -2.08 6.62
N SER A 396 -23.06 -1.52 5.48
CA SER A 396 -23.34 -0.09 5.34
C SER A 396 -24.46 0.31 6.29
N VAL A 397 -24.21 1.34 7.11
CA VAL A 397 -25.24 1.93 7.98
C VAL A 397 -25.55 3.32 7.45
N PRO A 398 -26.74 3.55 6.86
CA PRO A 398 -27.14 4.90 6.45
C PRO A 398 -27.09 5.85 7.65
N PRO A 399 -26.44 7.03 7.52
CA PRO A 399 -26.36 7.98 8.60
C PRO A 399 -27.74 8.55 8.92
N ALA A 400 -27.97 8.92 10.19
CA ALA A 400 -29.24 9.51 10.64
C ALA A 400 -29.57 10.83 9.91
N ASP A 401 -28.56 11.57 9.50
CA ASP A 401 -28.67 12.81 8.71
C ASP A 401 -28.77 12.56 7.19
N GLY A 402 -28.59 11.32 6.74
CA GLY A 402 -28.62 10.94 5.32
C GLY A 402 -27.45 11.47 4.49
N LEU A 403 -26.43 12.10 5.09
CA LEU A 403 -25.40 12.83 4.37
C LEU A 403 -23.98 12.26 4.57
N THR A 404 -23.63 11.84 5.78
CA THR A 404 -22.25 11.51 6.11
C THR A 404 -22.09 10.05 6.50
N PHE A 405 -21.59 9.22 5.61
CA PHE A 405 -21.23 7.83 5.92
C PHE A 405 -19.90 7.81 6.69
N ARG A 406 -19.87 7.03 7.78
CA ARG A 406 -18.65 6.72 8.50
C ARG A 406 -18.56 5.21 8.70
N PRO A 407 -17.35 4.61 8.53
CA PRO A 407 -17.18 3.21 8.83
C PRO A 407 -17.58 2.93 10.29
N PRO A 408 -18.41 1.92 10.56
CA PRO A 408 -18.85 1.60 11.94
C PRO A 408 -17.73 0.99 12.76
N VAL A 409 -16.64 0.54 12.12
CA VAL A 409 -15.48 -0.10 12.75
C VAL A 409 -14.18 0.57 12.32
N SER A 410 -13.17 0.53 13.20
CA SER A 410 -11.83 1.06 12.97
C SER A 410 -10.74 -0.02 13.06
N TRP A 411 -11.08 -1.26 12.70
CA TRP A 411 -10.17 -2.40 12.57
C TRP A 411 -10.74 -3.36 11.51
N PRO A 412 -9.91 -4.18 10.82
CA PRO A 412 -10.42 -5.19 9.91
C PRO A 412 -10.98 -6.36 10.74
N PRO A 413 -12.29 -6.71 10.65
CA PRO A 413 -12.84 -7.81 11.43
C PRO A 413 -12.33 -9.18 10.98
N HIS A 414 -11.85 -9.31 9.74
CA HIS A 414 -11.31 -10.56 9.17
C HIS A 414 -10.49 -10.28 7.90
N GLU A 415 -9.77 -11.30 7.38
CA GLU A 415 -9.03 -11.24 6.10
C GLU A 415 -9.76 -11.93 4.92
N ARG A 416 -11.05 -12.21 5.03
CA ARG A 416 -11.82 -12.75 3.89
C ARG A 416 -11.94 -11.75 2.76
N SER A 417 -12.05 -12.25 1.53
CA SER A 417 -12.12 -11.47 0.30
C SER A 417 -13.10 -12.10 -0.70
N VAL A 418 -13.54 -11.34 -1.68
CA VAL A 418 -14.26 -11.86 -2.86
C VAL A 418 -13.20 -12.42 -3.81
N GLU A 419 -13.12 -13.76 -3.83
CA GLU A 419 -12.11 -14.51 -4.59
C GLU A 419 -12.57 -14.68 -6.04
N ILE A 420 -11.76 -14.22 -6.99
CA ILE A 420 -12.03 -14.34 -8.44
C ILE A 420 -10.81 -14.95 -9.12
N THR A 421 -11.00 -16.03 -9.87
CA THR A 421 -9.95 -16.61 -10.72
C THR A 421 -10.32 -16.45 -12.18
N VAL A 422 -9.36 -15.99 -12.98
CA VAL A 422 -9.44 -15.81 -14.43
C VAL A 422 -8.36 -16.66 -15.07
N GLU A 423 -8.76 -17.78 -15.71
CA GLU A 423 -7.85 -18.65 -16.46
C GLU A 423 -8.02 -18.39 -17.95
N LEU A 424 -6.97 -17.97 -18.63
CA LEU A 424 -7.03 -17.56 -20.04
C LEU A 424 -6.49 -18.63 -20.99
N GLY A 425 -5.63 -19.53 -20.52
CA GLY A 425 -5.07 -20.63 -21.32
C GLY A 425 -4.20 -20.19 -22.50
N MET A 426 -3.61 -18.99 -22.48
CA MET A 426 -2.88 -18.39 -23.61
C MET A 426 -1.36 -18.45 -23.45
N GLY A 427 -0.85 -18.55 -22.21
CA GLY A 427 0.59 -18.50 -21.93
C GLY A 427 0.93 -18.71 -20.45
N PRO A 428 2.18 -18.42 -20.03
CA PRO A 428 2.64 -18.64 -18.68
C PRO A 428 2.40 -17.45 -17.73
N GLY A 429 1.79 -16.36 -18.21
CA GLY A 429 1.60 -15.15 -17.43
C GLY A 429 0.60 -15.34 -16.29
N GLU A 430 0.98 -14.88 -15.10
CA GLU A 430 0.19 -14.99 -13.88
C GLU A 430 0.33 -13.73 -13.05
N SER A 431 -0.75 -13.30 -12.38
CA SER A 431 -0.72 -12.20 -11.42
C SER A 431 -1.89 -12.28 -10.45
N LEU A 432 -1.63 -11.99 -9.19
CA LEU A 432 -2.67 -11.73 -8.19
C LEU A 432 -2.83 -10.20 -8.05
N VAL A 433 -4.04 -9.71 -8.26
CA VAL A 433 -4.37 -8.27 -8.15
C VAL A 433 -5.41 -8.08 -7.05
N LEU A 434 -5.14 -7.15 -6.15
CA LEU A 434 -6.07 -6.76 -5.09
C LEU A 434 -6.81 -5.48 -5.47
N GLY A 435 -8.07 -5.40 -5.09
CA GLY A 435 -8.89 -4.21 -5.27
C GLY A 435 -9.97 -4.07 -4.23
N ALA A 436 -10.76 -3.03 -4.39
CA ALA A 436 -11.85 -2.68 -3.50
C ALA A 436 -13.17 -2.54 -4.26
N ASP A 437 -14.26 -2.70 -3.55
CA ASP A 437 -15.58 -2.32 -4.03
C ASP A 437 -15.74 -0.78 -4.04
N ARG A 438 -16.88 -0.30 -4.55
CA ARG A 438 -17.22 1.13 -4.58
C ARG A 438 -18.57 1.37 -3.93
N THR A 439 -18.53 1.95 -2.76
CA THR A 439 -19.68 2.14 -1.87
C THR A 439 -20.14 3.59 -1.83
N HIS A 440 -21.26 3.85 -1.16
CA HIS A 440 -21.71 5.21 -0.86
C HIS A 440 -20.75 5.94 0.08
N GLU A 441 -20.11 5.21 1.00
CA GLU A 441 -19.13 5.74 1.92
C GLU A 441 -17.90 6.31 1.21
N TYR A 442 -17.42 5.62 0.16
CA TYR A 442 -16.31 6.15 -0.67
C TYR A 442 -16.67 7.50 -1.27
N ILE A 443 -17.90 7.64 -1.81
CA ILE A 443 -18.36 8.90 -2.40
C ILE A 443 -18.45 9.99 -1.32
N SER A 444 -19.02 9.66 -0.17
CA SER A 444 -19.17 10.60 0.93
C SER A 444 -17.84 11.10 1.47
N GLU A 445 -16.90 10.21 1.75
CA GLU A 445 -15.55 10.57 2.24
C GLU A 445 -14.82 11.50 1.26
N ASN A 446 -14.97 11.29 -0.05
CA ASN A 446 -14.26 12.06 -1.07
C ASN A 446 -15.01 13.33 -1.48
N ALA A 447 -16.36 13.36 -1.44
CA ALA A 447 -17.16 14.55 -1.72
C ALA A 447 -17.01 15.61 -0.60
N ASP A 448 -16.88 15.17 0.65
CA ASP A 448 -16.82 16.04 1.83
C ASP A 448 -15.38 16.33 2.31
N TYR A 449 -14.37 15.93 1.56
CA TYR A 449 -12.95 16.02 1.94
C TYR A 449 -12.47 17.44 2.34
N ARG A 450 -13.12 18.50 1.85
CA ARG A 450 -12.78 19.90 2.14
C ARG A 450 -13.69 20.57 3.17
N SER A 451 -14.71 19.89 3.63
CA SER A 451 -15.69 20.46 4.59
C SER A 451 -15.23 20.42 6.05
#